data_f0353bc85329ca638b648a92842ae063
#
_entry.id   f0353bc85329ca638b648a92842ae063
#
_cell.length_a   1.000
_cell.length_b   1.000
_cell.length_c   1.000
_cell.angle_alpha   90.00
_cell.angle_beta   90.00
_cell.angle_gamma   90.00
#
_symmetry.space_group_name_H-M   'P 1'
#
loop_
_entity.id
_entity.type
_entity.pdbx_description
1 polymer ?
#
loop_
_entity_poly.entity_id
_entity_poly.type
_entity_poly.pdbx_seq_one_letter_code
_entity_poly.pdbx_strand_id
1 'polypeptide(L)'
;MQQTANYQLNQWDGEDRIMRVDFNSDNAKIDAALQQNAAALSQATADLQSALETERQARASGDTAASQATASAKQELLNAISAEQSA
;
A
#
# COMPACT_ATOMS: atom_id res chain seq x y z
N MET A 1 9.99 -30.49 -25.56
CA MET A 1 10.13 -29.15 -24.95
C MET A 1 8.82 -28.74 -24.31
N GLN A 2 8.89 -28.32 -23.06
CA GLN A 2 7.74 -27.84 -22.28
C GLN A 2 7.93 -26.37 -21.96
N GLN A 3 7.00 -25.83 -21.21
CA GLN A 3 7.07 -24.43 -20.78
C GLN A 3 6.89 -24.33 -19.27
N THR A 4 7.47 -23.29 -18.68
CA THR A 4 7.31 -23.05 -17.25
C THR A 4 5.87 -22.69 -16.93
N ALA A 5 5.44 -22.98 -15.70
CA ALA A 5 4.03 -22.84 -15.31
C ALA A 5 3.55 -21.40 -15.27
N ASN A 6 4.43 -20.46 -14.88
CA ASN A 6 4.00 -19.08 -14.61
C ASN A 6 4.16 -18.17 -15.81
N TYR A 7 5.35 -18.17 -16.44
CA TYR A 7 5.67 -17.21 -17.50
C TYR A 7 5.75 -17.83 -18.86
N GLN A 8 5.52 -19.15 -18.96
CA GLN A 8 5.51 -19.85 -20.24
C GLN A 8 6.87 -19.76 -20.94
N LEU A 9 7.94 -19.84 -20.18
CA LEU A 9 9.30 -19.88 -20.72
C LEU A 9 9.60 -21.29 -21.19
N ASN A 10 10.42 -21.42 -22.22
CA ASN A 10 10.75 -22.73 -22.76
C ASN A 10 11.64 -23.51 -21.81
N GLN A 11 11.29 -24.80 -21.62
CA GLN A 11 12.08 -25.77 -20.88
C GLN A 11 12.65 -26.76 -21.88
N TRP A 12 13.98 -26.81 -21.97
CA TRP A 12 14.67 -27.58 -22.99
C TRP A 12 14.96 -29.00 -22.48
N ASP A 13 14.66 -30.00 -23.29
CA ASP A 13 15.09 -31.37 -23.06
C ASP A 13 16.44 -31.60 -23.73
N GLY A 14 17.12 -32.68 -23.35
CA GLY A 14 18.45 -32.97 -23.89
C GLY A 14 18.48 -33.16 -25.40
N GLU A 15 17.35 -33.52 -26.00
CA GLU A 15 17.23 -33.73 -27.44
C GLU A 15 16.68 -32.53 -28.19
N ASP A 16 16.26 -31.51 -27.49
CA ASP A 16 15.69 -30.32 -28.12
C ASP A 16 16.76 -29.49 -28.81
N ARG A 17 16.39 -28.96 -29.96
CA ARG A 17 17.23 -28.03 -30.69
C ARG A 17 16.95 -26.61 -30.22
N ILE A 18 17.97 -25.93 -29.71
CA ILE A 18 17.82 -24.55 -29.24
C ILE A 18 17.78 -23.61 -30.44
N MET A 19 16.63 -22.98 -30.65
CA MET A 19 16.41 -22.05 -31.76
C MET A 19 16.50 -20.63 -31.24
N ARG A 20 17.06 -19.76 -32.07
CA ARG A 20 17.19 -18.33 -31.73
C ARG A 20 15.82 -17.70 -31.46
N VAL A 21 14.82 -18.05 -32.26
CA VAL A 21 13.47 -17.50 -32.07
C VAL A 21 12.88 -17.86 -30.72
N ASP A 22 13.12 -19.09 -30.26
CA ASP A 22 12.62 -19.54 -28.96
C ASP A 22 13.35 -18.81 -27.81
N PHE A 23 14.67 -18.65 -27.95
CA PHE A 23 15.47 -17.93 -26.97
C PHE A 23 15.05 -16.47 -26.87
N ASN A 24 14.86 -15.81 -28.00
CA ASN A 24 14.43 -14.43 -28.04
C ASN A 24 13.00 -14.25 -27.48
N SER A 25 12.13 -15.22 -27.74
CA SER A 25 10.79 -15.23 -27.16
C SER A 25 10.83 -15.28 -25.62
N ASP A 26 11.70 -16.15 -25.07
CA ASP A 26 11.87 -16.25 -23.63
C ASP A 26 12.37 -14.93 -23.04
N ASN A 27 13.37 -14.32 -23.68
CA ASN A 27 13.89 -13.05 -23.22
C ASN A 27 12.83 -11.94 -23.25
N ALA A 28 11.99 -11.91 -24.27
CA ALA A 28 10.92 -10.92 -24.36
C ALA A 28 9.90 -11.10 -23.24
N LYS A 29 9.58 -12.34 -22.90
CA LYS A 29 8.65 -12.64 -21.80
C LYS A 29 9.24 -12.22 -20.45
N ILE A 30 10.53 -12.49 -20.24
CA ILE A 30 11.20 -12.09 -19.00
C ILE A 30 11.23 -10.57 -18.88
N ASP A 31 11.60 -9.89 -19.95
CA ASP A 31 11.66 -8.43 -19.98
C ASP A 31 10.30 -7.82 -19.64
N ALA A 32 9.24 -8.31 -20.27
CA ALA A 32 7.88 -7.82 -20.02
C ALA A 32 7.44 -8.08 -18.58
N ALA A 33 7.76 -9.26 -18.05
CA ALA A 33 7.39 -9.62 -16.67
C ALA A 33 8.11 -8.72 -15.66
N LEU A 34 9.39 -8.47 -15.87
CA LEU A 34 10.17 -7.59 -14.98
C LEU A 34 9.64 -6.16 -15.03
N GLN A 35 9.28 -5.67 -16.19
CA GLN A 35 8.72 -4.33 -16.34
C GLN A 35 7.36 -4.21 -15.64
N GLN A 36 6.51 -5.21 -15.78
CA GLN A 36 5.21 -5.22 -15.11
C GLN A 36 5.38 -5.26 -13.60
N ASN A 37 6.32 -6.04 -13.09
CA ASN A 37 6.58 -6.11 -11.66
C ASN A 37 7.09 -4.77 -11.12
N ALA A 38 7.98 -4.11 -11.87
CA ALA A 38 8.50 -2.81 -11.47
C ALA A 38 7.39 -1.76 -11.44
N ALA A 39 6.50 -1.76 -12.42
CA ALA A 39 5.37 -0.83 -12.47
C ALA A 39 4.38 -1.10 -11.33
N ALA A 40 4.09 -2.36 -11.06
CA ALA A 40 3.19 -2.75 -9.96
C ALA A 40 3.74 -2.33 -8.61
N LEU A 41 5.05 -2.51 -8.39
CA LEU A 41 5.70 -2.11 -7.14
C LEU A 41 5.66 -0.60 -6.96
N SER A 42 5.93 0.15 -8.02
CA SER A 42 5.89 1.62 -7.99
C SER A 42 4.48 2.11 -7.64
N GLN A 43 3.46 1.51 -8.26
CA GLN A 43 2.06 1.87 -7.98
C GLN A 43 1.66 1.52 -6.55
N ALA A 44 2.03 0.33 -6.08
CA ALA A 44 1.72 -0.09 -4.72
C ALA A 44 2.37 0.83 -3.68
N THR A 45 3.62 1.24 -3.93
CA THR A 45 4.33 2.18 -3.05
C THR A 45 3.61 3.52 -2.99
N ALA A 46 3.19 4.06 -4.14
CA ALA A 46 2.46 5.32 -4.19
C ALA A 46 1.11 5.21 -3.47
N ASP A 47 0.41 4.11 -3.65
CA ASP A 47 -0.88 3.88 -2.99
C ASP A 47 -0.73 3.81 -1.47
N LEU A 48 0.32 3.13 -0.99
CA LEU A 48 0.59 3.03 0.44
C LEU A 48 0.96 4.38 1.04
N GLN A 49 1.76 5.18 0.34
CA GLN A 49 2.11 6.53 0.81
C GLN A 49 0.88 7.41 0.91
N SER A 50 -0.01 7.34 -0.07
CA SER A 50 -1.26 8.10 -0.07
C SER A 50 -2.18 7.65 1.06
N ALA A 51 -2.32 6.35 1.28
CA ALA A 51 -3.14 5.80 2.35
C ALA A 51 -2.59 6.20 3.72
N LEU A 52 -1.26 6.18 3.88
CA LEU A 52 -0.62 6.56 5.14
C LEU A 52 -0.87 8.04 5.45
N GLU A 53 -0.77 8.90 4.45
CA GLU A 53 -1.02 10.33 4.65
C GLU A 53 -2.47 10.60 5.03
N THR A 54 -3.42 9.90 4.38
CA THR A 54 -4.83 10.00 4.72
C THR A 54 -5.07 9.58 6.18
N GLU A 55 -4.45 8.48 6.60
CA GLU A 55 -4.56 7.97 7.96
C GLU A 55 -3.98 8.95 8.97
N ARG A 56 -2.83 9.56 8.66
CA ARG A 56 -2.22 10.57 9.54
C ARG A 56 -3.14 11.76 9.75
N GLN A 57 -3.73 12.25 8.67
CA GLN A 57 -4.64 13.39 8.75
C GLN A 57 -5.89 13.04 9.55
N ALA A 58 -6.44 11.86 9.34
CA ALA A 58 -7.62 11.41 10.08
C ALA A 58 -7.33 11.32 11.58
N ARG A 59 -6.16 10.77 11.95
CA ARG A 59 -5.78 10.67 13.35
C ARG A 59 -5.53 12.03 13.98
N ALA A 60 -4.86 12.92 13.27
CA ALA A 60 -4.61 14.26 13.77
C ALA A 60 -5.92 15.01 14.02
N SER A 61 -6.87 14.90 13.10
CA SER A 61 -8.20 15.50 13.26
C SER A 61 -8.96 14.90 14.43
N GLY A 62 -8.88 13.57 14.59
CA GLY A 62 -9.52 12.87 15.70
C GLY A 62 -8.93 13.28 17.05
N ASP A 63 -7.61 13.41 17.12
CA ASP A 63 -6.91 13.81 18.35
C ASP A 63 -7.27 15.26 18.72
N THR A 64 -7.35 16.16 17.75
CA THR A 64 -7.78 17.54 17.98
C THR A 64 -9.20 17.58 18.50
N ALA A 65 -10.12 16.83 17.87
CA ALA A 65 -11.52 16.77 18.29
C ALA A 65 -11.63 16.21 19.72
N ALA A 66 -10.86 15.18 20.06
CA ALA A 66 -10.87 14.62 21.40
C ALA A 66 -10.35 15.61 22.45
N SER A 67 -9.30 16.36 22.11
CA SER A 67 -8.77 17.40 23.01
C SER A 67 -9.77 18.49 23.25
N GLN A 68 -10.48 18.92 22.19
CA GLN A 68 -11.51 19.96 22.31
C GLN A 68 -12.69 19.48 23.15
N ALA A 69 -13.13 18.25 22.94
CA ALA A 69 -14.22 17.68 23.73
C ALA A 69 -13.85 17.58 25.21
N THR A 70 -12.61 17.18 25.51
CA THR A 70 -12.10 17.12 26.88
C THR A 70 -12.07 18.50 27.52
N ALA A 71 -11.58 19.50 26.80
CA ALA A 71 -11.51 20.87 27.29
C ALA A 71 -12.92 21.43 27.57
N SER A 72 -13.87 21.17 26.69
CA SER A 72 -15.26 21.59 26.88
C SER A 72 -15.90 20.92 28.09
N ALA A 73 -15.68 19.63 28.26
CA ALA A 73 -16.19 18.88 29.42
C ALA A 73 -15.62 19.43 30.72
N LYS A 74 -14.30 19.70 30.71
CA LYS A 74 -13.63 20.29 31.88
C LYS A 74 -14.23 21.67 32.24
N GLN A 75 -14.48 22.52 31.24
CA GLN A 75 -15.05 23.83 31.46
C GLN A 75 -16.46 23.73 32.02
N GLU A 76 -17.27 22.82 31.50
CA GLU A 76 -18.60 22.59 32.01
C GLU A 76 -18.59 22.15 33.46
N LEU A 77 -17.68 21.28 33.83
CA LEU A 77 -17.51 20.82 35.20
C LEU A 77 -17.09 21.97 36.12
N LEU A 78 -16.15 22.80 35.67
CA LEU A 78 -15.72 23.96 36.44
C LEU A 78 -16.87 24.96 36.66
N ASN A 79 -17.69 25.17 35.62
CA ASN A 79 -18.84 26.02 35.73
C ASN A 79 -19.89 25.47 36.70
N ALA A 80 -20.09 24.15 36.70
CA ALA A 80 -21.01 23.51 37.59
C ALA A 80 -20.54 23.59 39.07
N ILE A 81 -19.25 23.40 39.27
CA ILE A 81 -18.65 23.51 40.62
C ILE A 81 -18.78 24.95 41.12
N SER A 82 -18.53 25.93 40.28
CA SER A 82 -18.63 27.34 40.65
C SER A 82 -20.06 27.71 41.02
N ALA A 83 -21.03 27.22 40.26
CA ALA A 83 -22.48 27.44 40.57
C ALA A 83 -22.86 26.82 41.89
N GLU A 84 -22.36 25.61 42.20
CA GLU A 84 -22.62 24.90 43.43
C GLU A 84 -22.07 25.67 44.62
N GLN A 85 -20.85 26.23 44.50
CA GLN A 85 -20.20 26.98 45.55
C GLN A 85 -20.90 28.33 45.84
N SER A 86 -21.55 28.88 44.82
CA SER A 86 -22.24 30.14 44.94
C SER A 86 -23.65 30.03 45.54
N ALA A 87 -24.16 28.82 45.61
CA ALA A 87 -25.51 28.57 46.07
C ALA A 87 -25.66 28.72 47.58
#